data_438d6135b43928f7bb83181831359a3d
#
_entry.id   438d6135b43928f7bb83181831359a3d
#
_cell.length_a   1.000
_cell.length_b   1.000
_cell.length_c   1.000
_cell.angle_alpha   90.00
_cell.angle_beta   90.00
_cell.angle_gamma   90.00
#
_symmetry.space_group_name_H-M   'P 1'
#
loop_
_entity.id
_entity.type
_entity.pdbx_description
1 polymer ?
#
loop_
_entity_poly.entity_id
_entity_poly.type
_entity_poly.pdbx_seq_one_letter_code
_entity_poly.pdbx_strand_id
1 'polypeptide(L)'
;MRVLVIDDEPLSRLGVTARLQKEPDFDVVAEAGDGEEALKAIEGLMPDLIFLDIQMPGLSGLELLKRVPEATRPAVVFLTAHEEYAISAFEVEALDYLLKPIDDARFDACLSRARRLIALKLQESMYEQLQEKLSAISSVASPKSIE
;
A
#
# COMPACT_ATOMS: atom_id res chain seq x y z
N MET A 1 2.11 9.03 5.36
CA MET A 1 1.85 7.68 4.82
C MET A 1 2.99 6.76 5.21
N ARG A 2 2.66 5.66 5.84
CA ARG A 2 3.65 4.69 6.34
C ARG A 2 3.98 3.67 5.24
N VAL A 3 5.24 3.52 4.95
CA VAL A 3 5.71 2.73 3.80
C VAL A 3 6.66 1.62 4.24
N LEU A 4 6.48 0.45 3.68
CA LEU A 4 7.39 -0.68 3.84
C LEU A 4 8.02 -0.99 2.47
N VAL A 5 9.34 -1.15 2.43
CA VAL A 5 10.06 -1.47 1.20
C VAL A 5 10.60 -2.89 1.30
N ILE A 6 10.19 -3.73 0.36
CA ILE A 6 10.50 -5.16 0.35
C ILE A 6 11.23 -5.53 -0.93
N ASP A 7 12.49 -5.87 -0.81
CA ASP A 7 13.33 -6.26 -1.94
C ASP A 7 14.55 -7.00 -1.39
N ASP A 8 14.93 -8.09 -1.99
CA ASP A 8 16.09 -8.86 -1.53
C ASP A 8 17.43 -8.20 -1.88
N GLU A 9 17.43 -7.24 -2.80
CA GLU A 9 18.64 -6.52 -3.20
C GLU A 9 18.77 -5.20 -2.42
N PRO A 10 19.82 -5.06 -1.60
CA PRO A 10 19.99 -3.82 -0.83
C PRO A 10 20.06 -2.54 -1.67
N LEU A 11 20.70 -2.61 -2.84
CA LEU A 11 20.79 -1.43 -3.71
C LEU A 11 19.45 -1.05 -4.31
N SER A 12 18.60 -2.04 -4.61
CA SER A 12 17.24 -1.77 -5.06
C SER A 12 16.42 -1.08 -3.98
N ARG A 13 16.53 -1.58 -2.75
CA ARG A 13 15.83 -0.94 -1.61
C ARG A 13 16.29 0.49 -1.44
N LEU A 14 17.60 0.73 -1.53
CA LEU A 14 18.16 2.06 -1.42
C LEU A 14 17.61 3.00 -2.50
N GLY A 15 17.46 2.51 -3.72
CA GLY A 15 16.88 3.27 -4.81
C GLY A 15 15.50 3.80 -4.50
N VAL A 16 14.68 2.99 -3.85
CA VAL A 16 13.33 3.40 -3.45
C VAL A 16 13.37 4.31 -2.22
N THR A 17 14.10 3.92 -1.18
CA THR A 17 14.15 4.68 0.06
C THR A 17 14.76 6.06 -0.11
N ALA A 18 15.81 6.18 -0.93
CA ALA A 18 16.43 7.48 -1.22
C ALA A 18 15.45 8.42 -1.92
N ARG A 19 14.64 7.92 -2.83
CA ARG A 19 13.62 8.74 -3.49
C ARG A 19 12.52 9.15 -2.52
N LEU A 20 12.10 8.25 -1.64
CA LEU A 20 11.07 8.55 -0.64
C LEU A 20 11.53 9.55 0.42
N GLN A 21 12.83 9.60 0.72
CA GLN A 21 13.37 10.57 1.67
C GLN A 21 13.11 12.02 1.27
N LYS A 22 12.92 12.28 -0.01
CA LYS A 22 12.64 13.62 -0.53
C LYS A 22 11.17 14.02 -0.40
N GLU A 23 10.33 13.08 0.02
CA GLU A 23 8.88 13.26 0.09
C GLU A 23 8.44 13.27 1.56
N PRO A 24 8.15 14.44 2.13
CA PRO A 24 7.85 14.52 3.56
C PRO A 24 6.60 13.77 3.99
N ASP A 25 5.68 13.54 3.08
CA ASP A 25 4.43 12.83 3.37
C ASP A 25 4.55 11.30 3.31
N PHE A 26 5.72 10.78 2.96
CA PHE A 26 6.00 9.34 2.97
C PHE A 26 7.05 9.02 4.02
N ASP A 27 6.72 8.10 4.91
CA ASP A 27 7.60 7.68 6.00
C ASP A 27 7.93 6.20 5.86
N VAL A 28 9.19 5.89 5.56
CA VAL A 28 9.63 4.50 5.45
C VAL A 28 9.81 3.95 6.86
N VAL A 29 8.85 3.15 7.29
CA VAL A 29 8.85 2.61 8.66
C VAL A 29 9.69 1.35 8.81
N ALA A 30 9.95 0.65 7.72
CA ALA A 30 10.83 -0.53 7.74
C ALA A 30 11.21 -0.94 6.34
N GLU A 31 12.22 -1.82 6.27
CA GLU A 31 12.66 -2.49 5.05
C GLU A 31 12.72 -3.98 5.34
N ALA A 32 12.45 -4.79 4.34
CA ALA A 32 12.55 -6.24 4.46
C ALA A 32 13.29 -6.81 3.26
N GLY A 33 14.14 -7.78 3.51
CA GLY A 33 14.95 -8.42 2.48
C GLY A 33 14.45 -9.80 2.05
N ASP A 34 13.42 -10.32 2.71
CA ASP A 34 12.84 -11.60 2.35
C ASP A 34 11.36 -11.66 2.74
N GLY A 35 10.70 -12.73 2.31
CA GLY A 35 9.26 -12.87 2.51
C GLY A 35 8.83 -13.00 3.96
N GLU A 36 9.61 -13.67 4.79
CA GLU A 36 9.26 -13.84 6.20
C GLU A 36 9.37 -12.54 6.97
N GLU A 37 10.46 -11.79 6.77
CA GLU A 37 10.61 -10.47 7.36
C GLU A 37 9.47 -9.56 6.92
N ALA A 38 9.12 -9.63 5.63
CA ALA A 38 8.05 -8.82 5.07
C ALA A 38 6.71 -9.11 5.72
N LEU A 39 6.35 -10.38 5.88
CA LEU A 39 5.09 -10.75 6.51
C LEU A 39 5.01 -10.26 7.96
N LYS A 40 6.10 -10.41 8.70
CA LYS A 40 6.15 -9.91 10.09
C LYS A 40 6.00 -8.39 10.14
N ALA A 41 6.66 -7.70 9.23
CA ALA A 41 6.57 -6.24 9.18
C ALA A 41 5.17 -5.77 8.81
N ILE A 42 4.52 -6.42 7.87
CA ILE A 42 3.14 -6.09 7.48
C ILE A 42 2.19 -6.27 8.67
N GLU A 43 2.28 -7.40 9.35
CA GLU A 43 1.43 -7.67 10.50
C GLU A 43 1.71 -6.73 11.68
N GLY A 44 2.98 -6.48 11.97
CA GLY A 44 3.36 -5.70 13.14
C GLY A 44 3.23 -4.20 12.96
N LEU A 45 3.52 -3.69 11.78
CA LEU A 45 3.57 -2.26 11.52
C LEU A 45 2.34 -1.72 10.79
N MET A 46 1.59 -2.59 10.13
CA MET A 46 0.40 -2.23 9.37
C MET A 46 0.63 -1.01 8.47
N PRO A 47 1.56 -1.13 7.49
CA PRO A 47 1.87 -0.01 6.62
C PRO A 47 0.69 0.34 5.70
N ASP A 48 0.67 1.58 5.22
CA ASP A 48 -0.35 2.03 4.28
C ASP A 48 -0.01 1.61 2.85
N LEU A 49 1.27 1.54 2.55
CA LEU A 49 1.79 1.28 1.22
C LEU A 49 3.01 0.38 1.30
N ILE A 50 3.10 -0.59 0.40
CA ILE A 50 4.31 -1.40 0.28
C ILE A 50 4.86 -1.32 -1.15
N PHE A 51 6.19 -1.22 -1.25
CA PHE A 51 6.91 -1.44 -2.49
C PHE A 51 7.46 -2.86 -2.41
N LEU A 52 7.10 -3.68 -3.36
CA LEU A 52 7.32 -5.12 -3.27
C LEU A 52 7.94 -5.68 -4.53
N ASP A 53 9.15 -6.21 -4.40
CA ASP A 53 9.80 -6.92 -5.50
C ASP A 53 9.04 -8.21 -5.80
N ILE A 54 8.73 -8.44 -7.06
CA ILE A 54 8.04 -9.66 -7.47
C ILE A 54 8.98 -10.87 -7.35
N GLN A 55 10.22 -10.70 -7.73
CA GLN A 55 11.18 -11.80 -7.74
C GLN A 55 12.10 -11.78 -6.53
N MET A 56 11.78 -12.61 -5.56
CA MET A 56 12.63 -12.83 -4.39
C MET A 56 12.88 -14.31 -4.20
N PRO A 57 14.07 -14.72 -3.73
CA PRO A 57 14.33 -16.12 -3.44
C PRO A 57 13.36 -16.70 -2.43
N GLY A 58 12.89 -17.89 -2.67
CA GLY A 58 11.97 -18.58 -1.78
C GLY A 58 10.53 -18.20 -1.99
N LEU A 59 10.12 -17.07 -1.47
CA LEU A 59 8.74 -16.60 -1.58
C LEU A 59 8.68 -15.39 -2.50
N SER A 60 7.99 -15.51 -3.64
CA SER A 60 7.83 -14.39 -4.57
C SER A 60 6.93 -13.31 -3.97
N GLY A 61 7.02 -12.09 -4.52
CA GLY A 61 6.15 -11.01 -4.07
C GLY A 61 4.66 -11.31 -4.26
N LEU A 62 4.33 -12.00 -5.35
CA LEU A 62 2.94 -12.38 -5.61
C LEU A 62 2.43 -13.41 -4.60
N GLU A 63 3.24 -14.40 -4.27
CA GLU A 63 2.90 -15.39 -3.26
C GLU A 63 2.78 -14.78 -1.88
N LEU A 64 3.69 -13.87 -1.55
CA LEU A 64 3.66 -13.15 -0.28
C LEU A 64 2.34 -12.41 -0.12
N LEU A 65 1.92 -11.70 -1.17
CA LEU A 65 0.70 -10.92 -1.12
C LEU A 65 -0.53 -11.80 -0.89
N LYS A 66 -0.54 -12.99 -1.45
CA LYS A 66 -1.65 -13.94 -1.24
C LYS A 66 -1.77 -14.41 0.21
N ARG A 67 -0.70 -14.32 0.98
CA ARG A 67 -0.71 -14.68 2.41
C ARG A 67 -1.21 -13.54 3.29
N VAL A 68 -1.37 -12.35 2.74
CA VAL A 68 -1.91 -11.20 3.47
C VAL A 68 -3.41 -11.14 3.18
N PRO A 69 -4.27 -11.16 4.21
CA PRO A 69 -5.71 -11.07 3.99
C PRO A 69 -6.09 -9.80 3.25
N GLU A 70 -7.03 -9.90 2.31
CA GLU A 70 -7.47 -8.74 1.53
C GLU A 70 -7.93 -7.58 2.40
N ALA A 71 -8.64 -7.89 3.47
CA ALA A 71 -9.20 -6.86 4.35
C ALA A 71 -8.14 -5.98 5.02
N THR A 72 -6.94 -6.53 5.24
CA THR A 72 -5.84 -5.81 5.91
C THR A 72 -4.67 -5.52 4.99
N ARG A 73 -4.83 -5.81 3.70
CA ARG A 73 -3.76 -5.67 2.73
C ARG A 73 -3.48 -4.20 2.45
N PRO A 74 -2.22 -3.75 2.58
CA PRO A 74 -1.86 -2.39 2.22
C PRO A 74 -1.92 -2.19 0.70
N ALA A 75 -1.87 -0.94 0.26
CA ALA A 75 -1.71 -0.64 -1.15
C ALA A 75 -0.33 -1.17 -1.59
N VAL A 76 -0.26 -1.70 -2.80
CA VAL A 76 0.94 -2.39 -3.28
C VAL A 76 1.44 -1.75 -4.57
N VAL A 77 2.73 -1.44 -4.61
CA VAL A 77 3.44 -1.10 -5.82
C VAL A 77 4.47 -2.20 -6.07
N PHE A 78 4.34 -2.90 -7.17
CA PHE A 78 5.32 -3.94 -7.51
C PHE A 78 6.56 -3.34 -8.16
N LEU A 79 7.70 -3.94 -7.85
CA LEU A 79 8.98 -3.64 -8.48
C LEU A 79 9.42 -4.88 -9.24
N THR A 80 9.88 -4.71 -10.47
CA THR A 80 10.35 -5.84 -11.25
C THR A 80 11.30 -5.40 -12.37
N ALA A 81 12.21 -6.27 -12.76
CA ALA A 81 13.03 -6.10 -13.95
C ALA A 81 12.32 -6.64 -15.21
N HIS A 82 11.13 -7.23 -15.07
CA HIS A 82 10.45 -7.97 -16.13
C HIS A 82 9.03 -7.47 -16.37
N GLU A 83 8.78 -6.99 -17.59
CA GLU A 83 7.45 -6.45 -17.98
C GLU A 83 6.35 -7.49 -17.93
N GLU A 84 6.66 -8.76 -18.12
CA GLU A 84 5.66 -9.82 -18.16
C GLU A 84 4.86 -9.97 -16.87
N TYR A 85 5.35 -9.42 -15.77
CA TYR A 85 4.64 -9.49 -14.50
C TYR A 85 3.56 -8.42 -14.33
N ALA A 86 3.45 -7.48 -15.27
CA ALA A 86 2.43 -6.43 -15.20
C ALA A 86 1.01 -6.98 -15.14
N ILE A 87 0.73 -8.05 -15.89
CA ILE A 87 -0.59 -8.68 -15.92
C ILE A 87 -0.93 -9.25 -14.54
N SER A 88 0.04 -9.92 -13.91
CA SER A 88 -0.14 -10.47 -12.57
C SER A 88 -0.39 -9.38 -11.53
N ALA A 89 0.23 -8.22 -11.71
CA ALA A 89 0.00 -7.07 -10.83
C ALA A 89 -1.44 -6.57 -10.94
N PHE A 90 -2.00 -6.55 -12.14
CA PHE A 90 -3.40 -6.18 -12.34
C PHE A 90 -4.35 -7.17 -11.68
N GLU A 91 -4.05 -8.46 -11.75
CA GLU A 91 -4.91 -9.50 -11.17
C GLU A 91 -5.02 -9.39 -9.65
N VAL A 92 -4.01 -8.87 -8.98
CA VAL A 92 -4.03 -8.68 -7.53
C VAL A 92 -4.39 -7.25 -7.13
N GLU A 93 -4.86 -6.45 -8.08
CA GLU A 93 -5.29 -5.07 -7.84
C GLU A 93 -4.20 -4.18 -7.25
N ALA A 94 -2.99 -4.29 -7.77
CA ALA A 94 -1.89 -3.43 -7.36
C ALA A 94 -2.18 -1.98 -7.73
N LEU A 95 -1.72 -1.07 -6.89
CA LEU A 95 -1.81 0.36 -7.17
C LEU A 95 -1.02 0.72 -8.43
N ASP A 96 0.15 0.13 -8.57
CA ASP A 96 1.02 0.40 -9.70
C ASP A 96 2.10 -0.67 -9.80
N TYR A 97 2.89 -0.64 -10.87
CA TYR A 97 4.11 -1.42 -10.94
C TYR A 97 5.20 -0.57 -11.58
N LEU A 98 6.44 -0.78 -11.15
CA LEU A 98 7.59 -0.03 -11.62
C LEU A 98 8.65 -1.01 -12.16
N LEU A 99 9.17 -0.69 -13.34
CA LEU A 99 10.27 -1.45 -13.92
C LEU A 99 11.60 -0.96 -13.37
N LYS A 100 12.49 -1.88 -13.10
CA LYS A 100 13.88 -1.57 -12.76
C LYS A 100 14.70 -1.45 -14.04
N PRO A 101 15.60 -0.46 -14.14
CA PRO A 101 15.91 0.58 -13.17
C PRO A 101 14.79 1.62 -13.11
N ILE A 102 14.55 2.16 -11.93
CA ILE A 102 13.43 3.08 -11.71
C ILE A 102 13.70 4.42 -12.38
N ASP A 103 12.72 4.86 -13.17
CA ASP A 103 12.72 6.19 -13.76
C ASP A 103 12.09 7.19 -12.79
N ASP A 104 12.73 8.33 -12.59
CA ASP A 104 12.27 9.31 -11.61
C ASP A 104 10.86 9.84 -11.91
N ALA A 105 10.59 10.16 -13.18
CA ALA A 105 9.27 10.66 -13.56
C ALA A 105 8.19 9.61 -13.32
N ARG A 106 8.51 8.36 -13.60
CA ARG A 106 7.59 7.23 -13.40
C ARG A 106 7.33 7.01 -11.92
N PHE A 107 8.37 7.14 -11.10
CA PHE A 107 8.26 7.04 -9.65
C PHE A 107 7.36 8.16 -9.11
N ASP A 108 7.56 9.39 -9.56
CA ASP A 108 6.73 10.53 -9.14
C ASP A 108 5.25 10.32 -9.51
N ALA A 109 4.99 9.77 -10.70
CA ALA A 109 3.62 9.45 -11.10
C ALA A 109 3.01 8.39 -10.18
N CYS A 110 3.80 7.41 -9.77
CA CYS A 110 3.37 6.39 -8.81
C CYS A 110 3.00 7.01 -7.47
N LEU A 111 3.82 7.91 -6.95
CA LEU A 111 3.53 8.59 -5.68
C LEU A 111 2.27 9.43 -5.77
N SER A 112 2.04 10.08 -6.91
CA SER A 112 0.79 10.83 -7.12
C SER A 112 -0.44 9.93 -7.03
N ARG A 113 -0.36 8.73 -7.58
CA ARG A 113 -1.43 7.73 -7.47
C ARG A 113 -1.64 7.29 -6.03
N ALA A 114 -0.55 7.06 -5.31
CA ALA A 114 -0.62 6.68 -3.90
C ALA A 114 -1.30 7.77 -3.07
N ARG A 115 -0.94 9.02 -3.29
CA ARG A 115 -1.56 10.15 -2.60
C ARG A 115 -3.06 10.22 -2.85
N ARG A 116 -3.48 10.02 -4.09
CA ARG A 116 -4.91 10.03 -4.44
C ARG A 116 -5.66 8.89 -3.76
N LEU A 117 -5.08 7.70 -3.76
CA LEU A 117 -5.72 6.54 -3.12
C LEU A 117 -5.92 6.77 -1.63
N ILE A 118 -4.89 7.28 -0.94
CA ILE A 118 -4.96 7.53 0.49
C ILE A 118 -5.98 8.64 0.79
N ALA A 119 -6.01 9.69 -0.03
CA ALA A 119 -6.99 10.76 0.14
C ALA A 119 -8.43 10.23 -0.01
N LEU A 120 -8.65 9.36 -0.99
CA LEU A 120 -9.97 8.74 -1.18
C LEU A 120 -10.37 7.85 -0.02
N LYS A 121 -9.45 7.05 0.50
CA LYS A 121 -9.70 6.19 1.65
C LYS A 121 -10.04 7.02 2.89
N LEU A 122 -9.35 8.12 3.08
CA LEU A 122 -9.61 9.03 4.19
C LEU A 122 -11.00 9.64 4.08
N GLN A 123 -11.38 10.08 2.88
CA GLN A 123 -12.72 10.61 2.63
C GLN A 123 -13.81 9.58 2.90
N GLU A 124 -13.61 8.35 2.46
CA GLU A 124 -14.55 7.25 2.73
C GLU A 124 -14.71 7.02 4.22
N SER A 125 -13.59 6.97 4.93
CA SER A 125 -13.60 6.77 6.38
C SER A 125 -14.33 7.88 7.10
N MET A 126 -14.08 9.12 6.72
CA MET A 126 -14.77 10.28 7.30
C MET A 126 -16.26 10.25 7.00
N TYR A 127 -16.62 9.87 5.79
CA TYR A 127 -18.01 9.77 5.38
C TYR A 127 -18.74 8.69 6.18
N GLU A 128 -18.13 7.54 6.35
CA GLU A 128 -18.68 6.44 7.14
C GLU A 128 -18.88 6.84 8.59
N GLN A 129 -17.91 7.53 9.18
CA GLN A 129 -18.01 8.03 10.54
C GLN A 129 -19.17 9.02 10.69
N LEU A 130 -19.34 9.90 9.72
CA LEU A 130 -20.42 10.86 9.72
C LEU A 130 -21.77 10.15 9.58
N GLN A 131 -21.86 9.16 8.73
CA GLN A 131 -23.06 8.35 8.57
C GLN A 131 -23.44 7.64 9.87
N GLU A 132 -22.48 7.08 10.56
CA GLU A 132 -22.70 6.45 11.86
C GLU A 132 -23.22 7.43 12.89
N LYS A 133 -22.65 8.63 12.95
CA LYS A 133 -23.09 9.67 13.88
C LYS A 133 -24.50 10.14 13.55
N LEU A 134 -24.80 10.32 12.28
CA LEU A 134 -26.14 10.71 11.86
C LEU A 134 -27.17 9.63 12.15
N SER A 135 -26.82 8.38 11.95
CA SER A 135 -27.68 7.25 12.28
C SER A 135 -27.96 7.18 13.76
N ALA A 136 -26.95 7.39 14.59
CA ALA A 136 -27.13 7.42 16.04
C ALA A 136 -28.07 8.54 16.49
N ILE A 137 -27.92 9.72 15.90
CA ILE A 137 -28.78 10.85 16.20
C ILE A 137 -30.20 10.56 15.75
N SER A 138 -30.40 10.08 14.55
CA SER A 138 -31.70 9.70 14.04
C SER A 138 -32.38 8.64 14.89
N SER A 139 -31.63 7.66 15.31
CA SER A 139 -32.11 6.59 16.14
C SER A 139 -32.61 7.08 17.48
N VAL A 140 -31.95 8.07 18.05
CA VAL A 140 -32.35 8.67 19.31
C VAL A 140 -33.58 9.58 19.15
N ALA A 141 -33.61 10.35 18.07
CA ALA A 141 -34.66 11.33 17.87
C ALA A 141 -35.93 10.78 17.24
N SER A 142 -35.78 9.79 16.41
CA SER A 142 -36.83 9.27 15.56
C SER A 142 -38.12 8.86 16.30
N PRO A 143 -38.08 8.18 17.40
CA PRO A 143 -39.31 7.73 18.02
C PRO A 143 -40.22 8.83 18.46
N LYS A 144 -39.67 9.98 18.68
CA LYS A 144 -40.47 11.09 19.16
C LYS A 144 -41.10 11.86 18.07
N SER A 145 -40.44 11.95 16.98
CA SER A 145 -40.89 12.83 15.93
C SER A 145 -42.07 12.29 15.19
N ILE A 146 -42.30 11.04 15.27
CA ILE A 146 -43.23 10.47 14.38
C ILE A 146 -44.62 10.56 14.80
N GLU A 147 -44.85 10.60 15.95
CA GLU A 147 -46.20 10.61 16.27
C GLU A 147 -46.71 11.92 16.46
#